data_cbe86155845f5d412f2f0a28156d2cbe
#
_entry.id   cbe86155845f5d412f2f0a28156d2cbe
#
_cell.length_a   1.000
_cell.length_b   1.000
_cell.length_c   1.000
_cell.angle_alpha   90.00
_cell.angle_beta   90.00
_cell.angle_gamma   90.00
#
_symmetry.space_group_name_H-M   'P 1'
#
loop_
_entity.id
_entity.type
_entity.pdbx_description
1 polymer ?
#
loop_
_entity_poly.entity_id
_entity_poly.type
_entity_poly.pdbx_seq_one_letter_code
_entity_poly.pdbx_strand_id
1 'polypeptide(L)'
;PDKAVLMSDANFPEWQIEVDAAKISFPLEYKFILYNKKERRAVCWENNPNRYMADPQTGANETVVIGDRYVYFNLPAWKGAGVAVPVFSLRSEKSFGVGDFGDLKRMIDWAVSTQQKVIQILPINDTTMTHAWTDSYPYNSISIYAFHPMYADIKQMGTLKDKSAAAKFNKKQKELNGLPAMDYEAVNQTKWEYFRLIFKQEGKKVLASKEFGEFFEANKEWLQPYAVFSDLRDAFQTPNFREWPR
;
A
#
# COMPACT_ATOMS: atom_id res chain seq x y z
N PRO A 1 17.11 2.01 35.31
CA PRO A 1 17.16 1.37 33.98
C PRO A 1 18.57 0.96 33.61
N ASP A 2 19.63 1.62 34.13
CA ASP A 2 21.03 1.36 33.73
C ASP A 2 21.54 -0.03 34.12
N LYS A 3 20.87 -0.70 35.03
CA LYS A 3 21.14 -2.07 35.47
C LYS A 3 20.13 -3.10 34.94
N ALA A 4 19.23 -2.68 34.04
CA ALA A 4 18.26 -3.59 33.46
C ALA A 4 18.94 -4.61 32.55
N VAL A 5 18.58 -5.88 32.69
CA VAL A 5 19.09 -6.95 31.84
C VAL A 5 18.24 -7.02 30.57
N LEU A 6 18.91 -7.12 29.43
CA LEU A 6 18.21 -7.19 28.14
C LEU A 6 17.68 -8.60 27.91
N MET A 7 16.42 -8.67 27.52
CA MET A 7 15.81 -9.92 27.03
C MET A 7 16.14 -10.14 25.56
N SER A 8 16.20 -11.41 25.15
CA SER A 8 16.36 -11.83 23.77
C SER A 8 15.01 -11.90 23.09
N ASP A 9 14.93 -11.42 21.86
CA ASP A 9 13.78 -11.50 20.95
C ASP A 9 13.98 -12.56 19.85
N ALA A 10 14.94 -13.46 20.02
CA ALA A 10 15.25 -14.48 19.01
C ALA A 10 14.06 -15.39 18.66
N ASN A 11 13.12 -15.56 19.60
CA ASN A 11 11.91 -16.35 19.42
C ASN A 11 10.64 -15.47 19.41
N PHE A 12 10.74 -14.24 18.86
CA PHE A 12 9.57 -13.36 18.77
C PHE A 12 8.32 -14.09 18.26
N PRO A 13 7.15 -13.90 18.92
CA PRO A 13 6.79 -12.85 19.87
C PRO A 13 7.16 -13.10 21.34
N GLU A 14 7.86 -14.18 21.65
CA GLU A 14 8.33 -14.48 23.00
C GLU A 14 9.67 -13.81 23.29
N TRP A 15 9.76 -13.21 24.48
CA TRP A 15 10.97 -12.58 24.95
C TRP A 15 11.55 -13.40 26.09
N GLN A 16 12.83 -13.74 26.02
CA GLN A 16 13.48 -14.64 26.94
C GLN A 16 14.70 -14.01 27.58
N ILE A 17 14.96 -14.40 28.83
CA ILE A 17 16.16 -14.08 29.56
C ILE A 17 16.55 -15.26 30.44
N GLU A 18 17.81 -15.60 30.48
CA GLU A 18 18.38 -16.56 31.41
C GLU A 18 19.17 -15.82 32.48
N VAL A 19 18.93 -16.16 33.72
CA VAL A 19 19.58 -15.56 34.88
C VAL A 19 20.10 -16.65 35.83
N ASP A 20 21.27 -16.44 36.37
CA ASP A 20 21.88 -17.34 37.34
C ASP A 20 21.23 -17.15 38.71
N ALA A 21 20.49 -18.16 39.19
CA ALA A 21 19.76 -18.12 40.46
C ALA A 21 20.69 -17.89 41.64
N ALA A 22 21.97 -18.31 41.58
CA ALA A 22 22.94 -18.04 42.64
C ALA A 22 23.31 -16.56 42.80
N LYS A 23 23.02 -15.73 41.81
CA LYS A 23 23.27 -14.29 41.79
C LYS A 23 22.06 -13.43 42.18
N ILE A 24 20.96 -14.08 42.50
CA ILE A 24 19.67 -13.42 42.80
C ILE A 24 19.30 -13.67 44.27
N SER A 25 18.79 -12.64 44.93
CA SER A 25 18.17 -12.78 46.25
C SER A 25 16.67 -12.99 46.09
N PHE A 26 16.12 -14.00 46.76
CA PHE A 26 14.69 -14.27 46.75
C PHE A 26 14.02 -13.83 48.09
N PRO A 27 12.71 -13.44 48.03
CA PRO A 27 11.89 -13.30 46.82
C PRO A 27 12.40 -12.21 45.89
N LEU A 28 12.45 -12.50 44.58
CA LEU A 28 12.87 -11.52 43.61
C LEU A 28 11.70 -10.61 43.27
N GLU A 29 11.91 -9.30 43.42
CA GLU A 29 11.00 -8.28 42.92
C GLU A 29 11.53 -7.75 41.58
N TYR A 30 10.69 -7.76 40.54
CA TYR A 30 11.09 -7.33 39.22
C TYR A 30 9.97 -6.65 38.45
N LYS A 31 10.34 -6.00 37.36
CA LYS A 31 9.41 -5.31 36.49
C LYS A 31 9.98 -5.20 35.07
N PHE A 32 9.12 -5.30 34.06
CA PHE A 32 9.55 -5.12 32.70
C PHE A 32 9.57 -3.66 32.29
N ILE A 33 10.54 -3.29 31.47
CA ILE A 33 10.66 -1.97 30.88
C ILE A 33 10.86 -2.07 29.38
N LEU A 34 10.22 -1.19 28.63
CA LEU A 34 10.51 -0.96 27.24
C LEU A 34 11.70 0.01 27.13
N TYR A 35 12.79 -0.43 26.52
CA TYR A 35 14.03 0.32 26.47
C TYR A 35 14.43 0.66 25.04
N ASN A 36 14.67 1.96 24.78
CA ASN A 36 15.20 2.40 23.49
C ASN A 36 16.74 2.27 23.50
N LYS A 37 17.25 1.29 22.74
CA LYS A 37 18.70 1.03 22.66
C LYS A 37 19.49 2.20 22.03
N LYS A 38 18.88 2.93 21.07
CA LYS A 38 19.55 4.06 20.38
C LYS A 38 19.68 5.27 21.32
N GLU A 39 18.62 5.60 22.01
CA GLU A 39 18.57 6.74 22.92
C GLU A 39 19.05 6.42 24.34
N ARG A 40 19.35 5.15 24.61
CA ARG A 40 19.81 4.65 25.91
C ARG A 40 18.90 5.07 27.08
N ARG A 41 17.57 5.01 26.88
CA ARG A 41 16.59 5.38 27.93
C ARG A 41 15.41 4.43 27.98
N ALA A 42 14.82 4.33 29.17
CA ALA A 42 13.54 3.68 29.33
C ALA A 42 12.45 4.52 28.63
N VAL A 43 11.64 3.87 27.78
CA VAL A 43 10.50 4.48 27.11
C VAL A 43 9.28 4.40 27.99
N CYS A 44 9.03 3.22 28.56
CA CYS A 44 7.86 2.96 29.36
C CYS A 44 8.13 1.83 30.38
N TRP A 45 7.53 1.93 31.53
CA TRP A 45 7.48 0.88 32.52
C TRP A 45 6.18 0.10 32.38
N GLU A 46 6.22 -1.18 32.70
CA GLU A 46 5.03 -2.00 32.82
C GLU A 46 3.97 -1.35 33.73
N ASN A 47 2.69 -1.42 33.33
CA ASN A 47 1.59 -0.75 34.04
C ASN A 47 1.27 -1.35 35.42
N ASN A 48 1.48 -2.64 35.57
CA ASN A 48 1.10 -3.37 36.78
C ASN A 48 2.05 -3.08 37.96
N PRO A 49 1.70 -3.42 39.20
CA PRO A 49 2.64 -3.48 40.31
C PRO A 49 3.87 -4.31 39.95
N ASN A 50 4.93 -4.19 40.76
CA ASN A 50 6.09 -5.04 40.60
C ASN A 50 5.70 -6.52 40.73
N ARG A 51 6.38 -7.36 39.99
CA ARG A 51 6.20 -8.82 40.04
C ARG A 51 7.07 -9.39 41.13
N TYR A 52 6.63 -10.49 41.71
CA TYR A 52 7.36 -11.19 42.75
C TYR A 52 7.54 -12.65 42.33
N MET A 53 8.77 -13.14 42.48
CA MET A 53 9.13 -14.52 42.29
C MET A 53 9.66 -15.07 43.59
N ALA A 54 8.99 -16.10 44.13
CA ALA A 54 9.50 -16.86 45.25
C ALA A 54 10.73 -17.66 44.84
N ASP A 55 11.55 -18.09 45.78
CA ASP A 55 12.67 -18.96 45.49
C ASP A 55 12.17 -20.25 44.78
N PRO A 56 12.59 -20.50 43.53
CA PRO A 56 12.17 -21.72 42.82
C PRO A 56 12.83 -22.99 43.35
N GLN A 57 13.73 -22.86 44.33
CA GLN A 57 14.44 -23.95 44.95
C GLN A 57 15.17 -24.85 43.94
N THR A 58 15.91 -24.27 43.04
CA THR A 58 16.69 -24.96 42.01
C THR A 58 17.91 -25.66 42.59
N GLY A 59 18.11 -26.91 42.25
CA GLY A 59 19.34 -27.65 42.52
C GLY A 59 20.50 -27.23 41.58
N ALA A 60 21.69 -27.71 41.88
CA ALA A 60 22.83 -27.50 41.01
C ALA A 60 22.58 -28.16 39.61
N ASN A 61 22.81 -27.40 38.55
CA ASN A 61 22.56 -27.80 37.15
C ASN A 61 21.07 -28.01 36.77
N GLU A 62 20.17 -27.38 37.51
CA GLU A 62 18.74 -27.36 37.15
C GLU A 62 18.36 -26.03 36.55
N THR A 63 17.41 -26.04 35.62
CA THR A 63 16.80 -24.83 35.02
C THR A 63 15.32 -24.85 35.31
N VAL A 64 14.81 -23.77 35.90
CA VAL A 64 13.38 -23.55 36.07
C VAL A 64 12.91 -22.50 35.08
N VAL A 65 11.88 -22.84 34.32
CA VAL A 65 11.27 -21.92 33.35
C VAL A 65 10.06 -21.26 33.99
N ILE A 66 10.06 -19.95 34.03
CA ILE A 66 8.95 -19.14 34.57
C ILE A 66 8.37 -18.31 33.42
N GLY A 67 7.09 -18.48 33.18
CA GLY A 67 6.37 -17.79 32.10
C GLY A 67 5.49 -16.66 32.63
N ASP A 68 5.83 -15.44 32.27
CA ASP A 68 4.94 -14.29 32.44
C ASP A 68 4.10 -14.15 31.19
N ARG A 69 2.78 -14.44 31.30
CA ARG A 69 1.91 -14.55 30.11
C ARG A 69 1.82 -13.24 29.30
N TYR A 70 1.70 -12.09 29.98
CA TYR A 70 1.50 -10.81 29.33
C TYR A 70 2.16 -9.68 30.09
N VAL A 71 2.73 -8.75 29.34
CA VAL A 71 3.27 -7.48 29.86
C VAL A 71 2.52 -6.34 29.19
N TYR A 72 1.96 -5.44 29.97
CA TYR A 72 1.20 -4.30 29.48
C TYR A 72 1.97 -2.99 29.67
N PHE A 73 2.19 -2.29 28.57
CA PHE A 73 2.80 -0.97 28.57
C PHE A 73 1.78 0.10 28.20
N ASN A 74 1.72 1.16 28.99
CA ASN A 74 0.88 2.32 28.66
C ASN A 74 1.61 3.23 27.65
N LEU A 75 1.75 2.74 26.44
CA LEU A 75 2.30 3.54 25.37
C LEU A 75 1.30 4.62 24.95
N PRO A 76 1.78 5.83 24.64
CA PRO A 76 0.88 6.86 24.13
C PRO A 76 0.20 6.33 22.86
N ALA A 77 -1.13 6.24 22.92
CA ALA A 77 -1.91 5.85 21.75
C ALA A 77 -1.64 6.83 20.61
N TRP A 78 -1.34 6.32 19.44
CA TRP A 78 -1.26 7.15 18.24
C TRP A 78 -2.62 7.83 18.02
N LYS A 79 -2.60 9.15 17.82
CA LYS A 79 -3.79 9.94 17.51
C LYS A 79 -3.60 10.60 16.16
N GLY A 80 -4.57 10.41 15.30
CA GLY A 80 -4.57 11.01 13.98
C GLY A 80 -5.99 11.15 13.45
N ALA A 81 -6.20 12.18 12.66
CA ALA A 81 -7.38 12.37 11.84
C ALA A 81 -7.03 12.09 10.39
N GLY A 82 -8.02 11.70 9.61
CA GLY A 82 -7.85 11.46 8.18
C GLY A 82 -9.19 11.37 7.46
N VAL A 83 -9.14 11.16 6.17
CA VAL A 83 -10.32 10.99 5.31
C VAL A 83 -10.26 9.63 4.63
N ALA A 84 -11.45 9.04 4.41
CA ALA A 84 -11.64 7.90 3.55
C ALA A 84 -12.31 8.40 2.26
N VAL A 85 -11.64 8.22 1.12
CA VAL A 85 -12.13 8.70 -0.17
C VAL A 85 -11.70 7.80 -1.32
N PRO A 86 -12.62 7.33 -2.18
CA PRO A 86 -12.22 6.61 -3.37
C PRO A 86 -11.48 7.53 -4.35
N VAL A 87 -10.41 7.05 -5.00
CA VAL A 87 -9.67 7.87 -5.97
C VAL A 87 -10.59 8.33 -7.11
N PHE A 88 -11.46 7.46 -7.61
CA PHE A 88 -12.40 7.81 -8.70
C PHE A 88 -13.36 8.95 -8.37
N SER A 89 -13.65 9.20 -7.09
CA SER A 89 -14.54 10.29 -6.66
C SER A 89 -13.84 11.64 -6.54
N LEU A 90 -12.52 11.68 -6.58
CA LEU A 90 -11.78 12.93 -6.60
C LEU A 90 -12.06 13.70 -7.90
N ARG A 91 -12.14 15.03 -7.78
CA ARG A 91 -12.39 15.87 -8.93
C ARG A 91 -11.62 17.18 -8.83
N SER A 92 -10.94 17.54 -9.90
CA SER A 92 -10.30 18.84 -10.08
C SER A 92 -10.49 19.32 -11.52
N GLU A 93 -10.09 20.54 -11.81
CA GLU A 93 -10.09 21.07 -13.18
C GLU A 93 -9.17 20.27 -14.13
N LYS A 94 -8.21 19.50 -13.57
CA LYS A 94 -7.26 18.69 -14.33
C LYS A 94 -7.71 17.26 -14.52
N SER A 95 -8.76 16.80 -13.83
CA SER A 95 -9.32 15.45 -13.95
C SER A 95 -9.86 15.22 -15.37
N PHE A 96 -10.00 13.96 -15.72
CA PHE A 96 -10.53 13.53 -17.01
C PHE A 96 -11.86 12.79 -16.87
N GLY A 97 -12.81 13.41 -16.16
CA GLY A 97 -14.12 12.81 -15.85
C GLY A 97 -14.11 11.78 -14.71
N VAL A 98 -12.94 11.49 -14.18
CA VAL A 98 -12.69 10.59 -13.05
C VAL A 98 -11.48 11.10 -12.29
N GLY A 99 -11.45 10.87 -10.98
CA GLY A 99 -10.25 11.11 -10.19
C GLY A 99 -9.12 10.15 -10.56
N ASP A 100 -7.91 10.67 -10.64
CA ASP A 100 -6.73 9.91 -11.05
C ASP A 100 -5.54 10.13 -10.08
N PHE A 101 -4.38 9.57 -10.39
CA PHE A 101 -3.19 9.70 -9.53
C PHE A 101 -2.69 11.15 -9.42
N GLY A 102 -2.97 12.01 -10.40
CA GLY A 102 -2.71 13.44 -10.29
C GLY A 102 -3.64 14.11 -9.28
N ASP A 103 -4.91 13.69 -9.21
CA ASP A 103 -5.86 14.15 -8.21
C ASP A 103 -5.51 13.62 -6.81
N LEU A 104 -5.03 12.37 -6.71
CA LEU A 104 -4.56 11.82 -5.45
C LEU A 104 -3.36 12.60 -4.90
N LYS A 105 -2.40 13.00 -5.73
CA LYS A 105 -1.29 13.87 -5.31
C LYS A 105 -1.80 15.18 -4.72
N ARG A 106 -2.75 15.84 -5.37
CA ARG A 106 -3.37 17.08 -4.86
C ARG A 106 -4.12 16.85 -3.54
N MET A 107 -4.77 15.69 -3.39
CA MET A 107 -5.42 15.29 -2.14
C MET A 107 -4.41 15.09 -1.01
N ILE A 108 -3.24 14.54 -1.31
CA ILE A 108 -2.13 14.38 -0.35
C ILE A 108 -1.64 15.78 0.10
N ASP A 109 -1.41 16.69 -0.83
CA ASP A 109 -0.99 18.05 -0.51
C ASP A 109 -2.01 18.78 0.37
N TRP A 110 -3.30 18.60 0.08
CA TRP A 110 -4.38 19.13 0.92
C TRP A 110 -4.36 18.50 2.32
N ALA A 111 -4.19 17.20 2.44
CA ALA A 111 -4.13 16.51 3.72
C ALA A 111 -2.95 17.00 4.56
N VAL A 112 -1.78 17.21 3.94
CA VAL A 112 -0.61 17.81 4.61
C VAL A 112 -0.95 19.21 5.11
N SER A 113 -1.55 20.07 4.27
CA SER A 113 -1.90 21.45 4.63
C SER A 113 -2.91 21.54 5.78
N THR A 114 -3.77 20.54 5.91
CA THR A 114 -4.78 20.42 6.99
C THR A 114 -4.32 19.57 8.17
N GLN A 115 -3.04 19.18 8.19
CA GLN A 115 -2.42 18.36 9.26
C GLN A 115 -3.06 16.97 9.46
N GLN A 116 -3.73 16.45 8.46
CA GLN A 116 -4.25 15.08 8.49
C GLN A 116 -3.12 14.06 8.41
N LYS A 117 -3.31 12.90 9.01
CA LYS A 117 -2.30 11.86 9.14
C LYS A 117 -2.56 10.64 8.26
N VAL A 118 -3.78 10.49 7.78
CA VAL A 118 -4.22 9.31 7.00
C VAL A 118 -5.13 9.74 5.86
N ILE A 119 -4.89 9.17 4.68
CA ILE A 119 -5.87 9.10 3.60
C ILE A 119 -6.11 7.62 3.35
N GLN A 120 -7.35 7.17 3.53
CA GLN A 120 -7.78 5.83 3.17
C GLN A 120 -8.42 5.89 1.77
N ILE A 121 -7.93 5.06 0.86
CA ILE A 121 -8.51 4.91 -0.47
C ILE A 121 -9.13 3.51 -0.63
N LEU A 122 -10.03 3.35 -1.58
CA LEU A 122 -10.49 2.03 -2.02
C LEU A 122 -9.41 1.38 -2.92
N PRO A 123 -9.52 0.05 -3.18
CA PRO A 123 -8.60 -0.63 -4.09
C PRO A 123 -8.53 0.09 -5.44
N ILE A 124 -7.33 0.19 -5.98
CA ILE A 124 -7.02 0.86 -7.24
C ILE A 124 -6.51 -0.10 -8.31
N ASN A 125 -6.55 -1.39 -8.00
CA ASN A 125 -6.11 -2.44 -8.90
C ASN A 125 -7.03 -2.57 -10.12
N ASP A 126 -6.49 -3.17 -11.18
CA ASP A 126 -7.25 -3.35 -12.43
C ASP A 126 -8.39 -4.35 -12.26
N THR A 127 -9.58 -3.90 -12.63
CA THR A 127 -10.83 -4.67 -12.61
C THR A 127 -11.40 -4.89 -14.00
N THR A 128 -10.63 -4.57 -15.05
CA THR A 128 -11.10 -4.59 -16.44
C THR A 128 -11.35 -6.02 -16.92
N MET A 129 -12.60 -6.38 -17.11
CA MET A 129 -13.03 -7.67 -17.66
C MET A 129 -13.75 -7.52 -19.00
N THR A 130 -14.69 -6.59 -19.09
CA THR A 130 -15.59 -6.42 -20.25
C THR A 130 -15.53 -5.02 -20.86
N HIS A 131 -14.78 -4.11 -20.25
CA HIS A 131 -14.74 -2.68 -20.54
C HIS A 131 -16.08 -1.93 -20.32
N ALA A 132 -17.08 -2.59 -19.73
CA ALA A 132 -18.36 -2.01 -19.37
C ALA A 132 -18.35 -1.44 -17.94
N TRP A 133 -19.38 -0.65 -17.61
CA TRP A 133 -19.51 -0.05 -16.27
C TRP A 133 -19.51 -1.05 -15.12
N THR A 134 -19.85 -2.31 -15.37
CA THR A 134 -19.78 -3.40 -14.38
C THR A 134 -18.38 -3.64 -13.85
N ASP A 135 -17.35 -3.24 -14.61
CA ASP A 135 -15.95 -3.33 -14.21
C ASP A 135 -15.55 -2.21 -13.23
N SER A 136 -16.45 -1.27 -12.92
CA SER A 136 -16.16 -0.17 -11.99
C SER A 136 -16.10 -0.59 -10.52
N TYR A 137 -16.46 -1.84 -10.18
CA TYR A 137 -16.44 -2.34 -8.81
C TYR A 137 -15.02 -2.62 -8.33
N PRO A 138 -14.48 -1.84 -7.38
CA PRO A 138 -13.04 -1.84 -7.08
C PRO A 138 -12.53 -3.11 -6.39
N TYR A 139 -13.42 -3.95 -5.87
CA TYR A 139 -13.06 -5.16 -5.14
C TYR A 139 -12.99 -6.41 -6.02
N ASN A 140 -13.25 -6.30 -7.32
CA ASN A 140 -13.23 -7.41 -8.27
C ASN A 140 -11.99 -7.31 -9.19
N SER A 141 -10.80 -7.21 -8.60
CA SER A 141 -9.56 -7.04 -9.36
C SER A 141 -9.12 -8.32 -10.07
N ILE A 142 -8.62 -8.17 -11.28
CA ILE A 142 -7.99 -9.24 -12.08
C ILE A 142 -6.50 -9.40 -11.75
N SER A 143 -5.91 -8.43 -11.08
CA SER A 143 -4.50 -8.45 -10.66
C SER A 143 -4.33 -7.73 -9.34
N ILE A 144 -3.49 -8.28 -8.46
CA ILE A 144 -3.07 -7.62 -7.22
C ILE A 144 -1.90 -6.65 -7.44
N TYR A 145 -1.28 -6.66 -8.61
CA TYR A 145 -0.12 -5.84 -8.94
C TYR A 145 -0.46 -4.69 -9.88
N ALA A 146 -1.26 -4.95 -10.92
CA ALA A 146 -1.60 -3.96 -11.93
C ALA A 146 -2.64 -2.97 -11.42
N PHE A 147 -2.41 -1.68 -11.66
CA PHE A 147 -3.38 -0.64 -11.38
C PHE A 147 -4.33 -0.45 -12.55
N HIS A 148 -5.58 -0.08 -12.23
CA HIS A 148 -6.58 0.17 -13.25
C HIS A 148 -6.17 1.36 -14.13
N PRO A 149 -6.11 1.19 -15.46
CA PRO A 149 -5.65 2.24 -16.39
C PRO A 149 -6.42 3.56 -16.27
N MET A 150 -7.67 3.54 -15.85
CA MET A 150 -8.46 4.77 -15.67
C MET A 150 -7.86 5.76 -14.66
N TYR A 151 -7.04 5.27 -13.70
CA TYR A 151 -6.39 6.13 -12.72
C TYR A 151 -5.11 6.81 -13.22
N ALA A 152 -4.64 6.46 -14.41
CA ALA A 152 -3.48 7.13 -14.99
C ALA A 152 -3.77 8.61 -15.26
N ASP A 153 -2.91 9.51 -14.79
CA ASP A 153 -2.91 10.92 -15.19
C ASP A 153 -2.30 11.02 -16.59
N ILE A 154 -3.16 11.11 -17.60
CA ILE A 154 -2.72 11.10 -18.99
C ILE A 154 -1.81 12.29 -19.35
N LYS A 155 -1.87 13.39 -18.61
CA LYS A 155 -0.99 14.55 -18.82
C LYS A 155 0.45 14.27 -18.37
N GLN A 156 0.65 13.35 -17.45
CA GLN A 156 1.98 12.91 -17.02
C GLN A 156 2.63 11.92 -18.00
N MET A 157 1.84 11.32 -18.90
CA MET A 157 2.35 10.38 -19.90
C MET A 157 3.01 11.06 -21.10
N GLY A 158 2.91 12.38 -21.21
CA GLY A 158 3.45 13.18 -22.30
C GLY A 158 2.38 13.95 -23.06
N THR A 159 2.82 14.79 -23.99
CA THR A 159 1.93 15.64 -24.80
C THR A 159 1.89 15.15 -26.24
N LEU A 160 0.70 15.04 -26.80
CA LEU A 160 0.55 14.70 -28.22
C LEU A 160 1.10 15.82 -29.11
N LYS A 161 1.93 15.44 -30.06
CA LYS A 161 2.53 16.37 -31.06
C LYS A 161 1.48 16.86 -32.07
N ASP A 162 0.51 16.01 -32.37
CA ASP A 162 -0.63 16.38 -33.21
C ASP A 162 -1.55 17.36 -32.44
N LYS A 163 -1.54 18.60 -32.86
CA LYS A 163 -2.34 19.67 -32.27
C LYS A 163 -3.84 19.45 -32.38
N SER A 164 -4.31 18.82 -33.48
CA SER A 164 -5.72 18.51 -33.66
C SER A 164 -6.19 17.44 -32.69
N ALA A 165 -5.41 16.36 -32.54
CA ALA A 165 -5.67 15.33 -31.56
C ALA A 165 -5.64 15.89 -30.14
N ALA A 166 -4.63 16.69 -29.79
CA ALA A 166 -4.52 17.32 -28.48
C ALA A 166 -5.74 18.23 -28.17
N ALA A 167 -6.22 19.00 -29.14
CA ALA A 167 -7.42 19.83 -29.01
C ALA A 167 -8.69 18.99 -28.79
N LYS A 168 -8.84 17.86 -29.53
CA LYS A 168 -9.93 16.89 -29.33
C LYS A 168 -9.96 16.38 -27.90
N PHE A 169 -8.82 15.93 -27.35
CA PHE A 169 -8.75 15.45 -25.97
C PHE A 169 -9.02 16.52 -24.93
N ASN A 170 -8.54 17.75 -25.13
CA ASN A 170 -8.85 18.88 -24.24
C ASN A 170 -10.34 19.20 -24.22
N LYS A 171 -11.02 19.15 -25.38
CA LYS A 171 -12.46 19.30 -25.46
C LYS A 171 -13.18 18.19 -24.73
N LYS A 172 -12.77 16.93 -24.98
CA LYS A 172 -13.37 15.75 -24.34
C LYS A 172 -13.16 15.74 -22.81
N GLN A 173 -12.01 16.20 -22.35
CA GLN A 173 -11.75 16.40 -20.92
C GLN A 173 -12.79 17.32 -20.28
N LYS A 174 -13.02 18.50 -20.88
CA LYS A 174 -14.00 19.45 -20.34
C LYS A 174 -15.42 18.88 -20.35
N GLU A 175 -15.78 18.17 -21.42
CA GLU A 175 -17.07 17.50 -21.54
C GLU A 175 -17.27 16.47 -20.42
N LEU A 176 -16.37 15.50 -20.30
CA LEU A 176 -16.45 14.43 -19.30
C LEU A 176 -16.34 14.96 -17.86
N ASN A 177 -15.50 15.97 -17.65
CA ASN A 177 -15.33 16.57 -16.34
C ASN A 177 -16.53 17.45 -15.89
N GLY A 178 -17.35 17.90 -16.83
CA GLY A 178 -18.57 18.64 -16.58
C GLY A 178 -19.80 17.78 -16.30
N LEU A 179 -19.72 16.46 -16.46
CA LEU A 179 -20.82 15.56 -16.17
C LEU A 179 -21.14 15.48 -14.68
N PRO A 180 -22.43 15.37 -14.28
CA PRO A 180 -22.82 15.25 -12.88
C PRO A 180 -22.39 13.91 -12.26
N ALA A 181 -22.22 12.88 -13.07
CA ALA A 181 -21.72 11.56 -12.69
C ALA A 181 -20.65 11.10 -13.68
N MET A 182 -19.82 10.17 -13.26
CA MET A 182 -18.80 9.57 -14.12
C MET A 182 -19.47 8.71 -15.21
N ASP A 183 -19.09 8.97 -16.46
CA ASP A 183 -19.35 8.05 -17.56
C ASP A 183 -18.15 7.11 -17.69
N TYR A 184 -18.28 5.90 -17.11
CA TYR A 184 -17.18 4.93 -17.02
C TYR A 184 -16.65 4.52 -18.40
N GLU A 185 -17.54 4.16 -19.32
CA GLU A 185 -17.17 3.71 -20.65
C GLU A 185 -16.50 4.84 -21.45
N ALA A 186 -17.08 6.03 -21.46
CA ALA A 186 -16.52 7.16 -22.20
C ALA A 186 -15.16 7.61 -21.65
N VAL A 187 -14.96 7.58 -20.34
CA VAL A 187 -13.67 7.88 -19.70
C VAL A 187 -12.63 6.85 -20.12
N ASN A 188 -12.92 5.55 -19.97
CA ASN A 188 -11.97 4.49 -20.31
C ASN A 188 -11.64 4.50 -21.80
N GLN A 189 -12.65 4.55 -22.69
CA GLN A 189 -12.43 4.62 -24.12
C GLN A 189 -11.53 5.79 -24.50
N THR A 190 -11.80 6.97 -23.93
CA THR A 190 -11.01 8.16 -24.24
C THR A 190 -9.57 8.05 -23.75
N LYS A 191 -9.35 7.54 -22.53
CA LYS A 191 -8.00 7.31 -22.00
C LYS A 191 -7.25 6.26 -22.82
N TRP A 192 -7.88 5.17 -23.22
CA TRP A 192 -7.28 4.18 -24.09
C TRP A 192 -6.91 4.70 -25.48
N GLU A 193 -7.75 5.57 -26.08
CA GLU A 193 -7.37 6.27 -27.31
C GLU A 193 -6.09 7.10 -27.11
N TYR A 194 -5.99 7.82 -25.98
CA TYR A 194 -4.80 8.60 -25.66
C TYR A 194 -3.57 7.70 -25.50
N PHE A 195 -3.69 6.60 -24.76
CA PHE A 195 -2.58 5.65 -24.55
C PHE A 195 -2.04 5.11 -25.88
N ARG A 196 -2.92 4.74 -26.79
CA ARG A 196 -2.51 4.26 -28.12
C ARG A 196 -1.78 5.33 -28.91
N LEU A 197 -2.24 6.56 -28.89
CA LEU A 197 -1.60 7.67 -29.62
C LEU A 197 -0.24 8.03 -29.02
N ILE A 198 -0.13 8.13 -27.71
CA ILE A 198 1.14 8.46 -27.06
C ILE A 198 2.14 7.31 -27.19
N PHE A 199 1.68 6.06 -27.14
CA PHE A 199 2.52 4.90 -27.38
C PHE A 199 3.03 4.86 -28.84
N LYS A 200 2.19 5.16 -29.80
CA LYS A 200 2.62 5.28 -31.22
C LYS A 200 3.69 6.36 -31.37
N GLN A 201 3.59 7.46 -30.62
CA GLN A 201 4.50 8.59 -30.68
C GLN A 201 5.82 8.33 -29.96
N GLU A 202 5.80 7.79 -28.75
CA GLU A 202 6.95 7.71 -27.83
C GLU A 202 7.36 6.27 -27.50
N GLY A 203 6.54 5.27 -27.83
CA GLY A 203 6.72 3.88 -27.38
C GLY A 203 8.09 3.28 -27.71
N LYS A 204 8.61 3.50 -28.92
CA LYS A 204 9.95 3.02 -29.30
C LYS A 204 11.04 3.57 -28.36
N LYS A 205 10.96 4.86 -28.04
CA LYS A 205 11.93 5.51 -27.15
C LYS A 205 11.79 4.99 -25.71
N VAL A 206 10.56 4.83 -25.22
CA VAL A 206 10.30 4.33 -23.87
C VAL A 206 10.76 2.89 -23.72
N LEU A 207 10.40 2.01 -24.66
CA LEU A 207 10.80 0.60 -24.63
C LEU A 207 12.32 0.39 -24.72
N ALA A 208 13.05 1.33 -25.35
CA ALA A 208 14.51 1.30 -25.43
C ALA A 208 15.20 1.99 -24.24
N SER A 209 14.45 2.56 -23.30
CA SER A 209 15.04 3.24 -22.16
C SER A 209 15.53 2.27 -21.11
N LYS A 210 16.55 2.70 -20.35
CA LYS A 210 17.11 1.92 -19.25
C LYS A 210 16.07 1.73 -18.14
N GLU A 211 15.31 2.78 -17.87
CA GLU A 211 14.27 2.79 -16.83
C GLU A 211 13.18 1.76 -17.12
N PHE A 212 12.75 1.63 -18.39
CA PHE A 212 11.80 0.61 -18.78
C PHE A 212 12.40 -0.79 -18.64
N GLY A 213 13.65 -0.99 -19.07
CA GLY A 213 14.35 -2.26 -18.93
C GLY A 213 14.46 -2.72 -17.49
N GLU A 214 14.87 -1.84 -16.58
CA GLU A 214 14.94 -2.12 -15.15
C GLU A 214 13.55 -2.43 -14.55
N PHE A 215 12.53 -1.65 -14.91
CA PHE A 215 11.16 -1.91 -14.49
C PHE A 215 10.65 -3.27 -14.99
N PHE A 216 10.88 -3.59 -16.26
CA PHE A 216 10.43 -4.85 -16.86
C PHE A 216 11.10 -6.04 -16.17
N GLU A 217 12.42 -6.03 -16.01
CA GLU A 217 13.14 -7.13 -15.35
C GLU A 217 12.71 -7.34 -13.89
N ALA A 218 12.44 -6.26 -13.17
CA ALA A 218 11.98 -6.33 -11.78
C ALA A 218 10.54 -6.86 -11.64
N ASN A 219 9.73 -6.79 -12.70
CA ASN A 219 8.28 -7.04 -12.64
C ASN A 219 7.81 -8.14 -13.62
N LYS A 220 8.67 -8.72 -14.42
CA LYS A 220 8.31 -9.63 -15.54
C LYS A 220 7.47 -10.84 -15.11
N GLU A 221 7.67 -11.34 -13.90
CA GLU A 221 6.96 -12.52 -13.40
C GLU A 221 5.43 -12.32 -13.34
N TRP A 222 4.99 -11.13 -13.02
CA TRP A 222 3.56 -10.81 -13.00
C TRP A 222 3.13 -10.01 -14.24
N LEU A 223 4.00 -9.16 -14.78
CA LEU A 223 3.66 -8.24 -15.88
C LEU A 223 3.41 -8.98 -17.20
N GLN A 224 4.24 -9.99 -17.53
CA GLN A 224 4.05 -10.75 -18.75
C GLN A 224 2.73 -11.53 -18.77
N PRO A 225 2.38 -12.37 -17.78
CA PRO A 225 1.10 -13.06 -17.79
C PRO A 225 -0.09 -12.09 -17.72
N TYR A 226 0.02 -10.97 -17.01
CA TYR A 226 -1.02 -9.95 -17.00
C TYR A 226 -1.22 -9.32 -18.40
N ALA A 227 -0.14 -8.97 -19.09
CA ALA A 227 -0.21 -8.38 -20.43
C ALA A 227 -0.81 -9.37 -21.45
N VAL A 228 -0.36 -10.64 -21.42
CA VAL A 228 -0.89 -11.70 -22.27
C VAL A 228 -2.37 -11.95 -21.99
N PHE A 229 -2.77 -12.06 -20.71
CA PHE A 229 -4.18 -12.21 -20.35
C PHE A 229 -5.02 -11.05 -20.89
N SER A 230 -4.55 -9.82 -20.72
CA SER A 230 -5.28 -8.63 -21.16
C SER A 230 -5.45 -8.57 -22.67
N ASP A 231 -4.41 -8.92 -23.43
CA ASP A 231 -4.44 -8.97 -24.89
C ASP A 231 -5.40 -10.05 -25.39
N LEU A 232 -5.32 -11.27 -24.85
CA LEU A 232 -6.20 -12.37 -25.22
C LEU A 232 -7.66 -12.12 -24.81
N ARG A 233 -7.91 -11.57 -23.62
CA ARG A 233 -9.25 -11.14 -23.19
C ARG A 233 -9.86 -10.18 -24.21
N ASP A 234 -9.11 -9.18 -24.65
CA ASP A 234 -9.58 -8.17 -25.59
C ASP A 234 -9.74 -8.76 -27.00
N ALA A 235 -8.84 -9.64 -27.43
CA ALA A 235 -8.92 -10.31 -28.72
C ALA A 235 -10.13 -11.24 -28.82
N PHE A 236 -10.42 -11.99 -27.74
CA PHE A 236 -11.53 -12.95 -27.72
C PHE A 236 -12.82 -12.39 -27.11
N GLN A 237 -12.81 -11.14 -26.68
CA GLN A 237 -13.98 -10.45 -26.10
C GLN A 237 -14.61 -11.18 -24.90
N THR A 238 -13.80 -11.95 -24.15
CA THR A 238 -14.22 -12.67 -22.95
C THR A 238 -13.07 -12.81 -21.94
N PRO A 239 -13.29 -12.56 -20.65
CA PRO A 239 -12.31 -12.82 -19.62
C PRO A 239 -12.21 -14.30 -19.24
N ASN A 240 -13.12 -15.14 -19.74
CA ASN A 240 -13.13 -16.57 -19.49
C ASN A 240 -12.10 -17.29 -20.36
N PHE A 241 -10.89 -17.49 -19.84
CA PHE A 241 -9.80 -18.15 -20.58
C PHE A 241 -10.12 -19.60 -21.00
N ARG A 242 -11.15 -20.24 -20.43
CA ARG A 242 -11.58 -21.58 -20.82
C ARG A 242 -12.33 -21.59 -22.17
N GLU A 243 -12.82 -20.45 -22.58
CA GLU A 243 -13.51 -20.26 -23.87
C GLU A 243 -12.55 -19.85 -25.00
N TRP A 244 -11.30 -19.57 -24.66
CA TRP A 244 -10.32 -19.18 -25.65
C TRP A 244 -9.90 -20.38 -26.54
N PRO A 245 -9.60 -20.17 -27.82
CA PRO A 245 -9.09 -21.22 -28.71
C PRO A 245 -7.82 -21.84 -28.14
N ARG A 246 -7.70 -23.18 -28.32
CA ARG A 246 -6.49 -23.93 -27.94
C ARG A 246 -5.41 -23.79 -29.00
#